data_c1845e311a093c304fd5841b6678e63b
#
_entry.id   c1845e311a093c304fd5841b6678e63b
#
_cell.length_a   1.000
_cell.length_b   1.000
_cell.length_c   1.000
_cell.angle_alpha   90.00
_cell.angle_beta   90.00
_cell.angle_gamma   90.00
#
_symmetry.space_group_name_H-M   'P 1'
#
loop_
_entity.id
_entity.type
_entity.pdbx_description
1 polymer ?
#
loop_
_entity_poly.entity_id
_entity_poly.type
_entity_poly.pdbx_seq_one_letter_code
_entity_poly.pdbx_strand_id
1 'polypeptide(L)'
;MRAASRRGVRSQPEERGEQIEIEELRIDPLNVQAYLDGESAELTPTEFRLLYALALERGRVVSRDELLQKLWGRREGHRDRTVDVFVRKLRDKIDRKAPRHTFIQTRYGVGYKLEPEPKP
;
A
#
# COMPACT_ATOMS: atom_id res chain seq x y z
N MET A 1 21.97 -14.97 3.18
CA MET A 1 22.00 -14.32 2.83
C MET A 1 21.83 -13.84 1.95
N ARG A 2 21.53 -13.52 1.62
CA ARG A 2 21.27 -13.07 0.87
C ARG A 2 21.78 -12.29 0.31
N ALA A 3 21.98 -12.15 0.19
CA ALA A 3 22.37 -11.19 -0.13
C ALA A 3 22.83 -10.90 -1.24
N ALA A 4 23.41 -11.28 -1.48
CA ALA A 4 23.98 -10.91 -2.49
C ALA A 4 23.27 -10.73 -3.55
N SER A 5 22.50 -11.30 -3.58
CA SER A 5 21.88 -11.22 -4.59
C SER A 5 21.56 -10.06 -5.13
N ARG A 6 21.59 -9.23 -4.59
CA ARG A 6 21.16 -8.19 -5.08
C ARG A 6 21.90 -7.48 -5.91
N ARG A 7 22.94 -7.62 -6.09
CA ARG A 7 23.64 -6.80 -6.73
C ARG A 7 23.39 -6.85 -8.07
N GLY A 8 23.17 -5.94 -8.82
CA GLY A 8 22.99 -5.92 -10.22
C GLY A 8 21.64 -6.37 -10.69
N VAL A 9 20.92 -6.98 -9.85
CA VAL A 9 19.63 -7.45 -10.22
C VAL A 9 18.60 -6.40 -10.01
N ARG A 10 17.72 -6.25 -10.98
CA ARG A 10 16.75 -5.25 -10.87
C ARG A 10 15.40 -5.76 -10.57
N SER A 11 15.25 -6.79 -9.78
CA SER A 11 13.96 -7.33 -9.40
C SER A 11 13.17 -6.33 -8.60
N GLN A 12 11.87 -6.35 -8.79
CA GLN A 12 11.00 -5.53 -7.98
C GLN A 12 10.95 -6.11 -6.57
N PRO A 13 10.68 -5.30 -5.57
CA PRO A 13 10.58 -5.81 -4.20
C PRO A 13 9.59 -6.95 -4.05
N GLU A 14 8.46 -6.89 -4.77
CA GLU A 14 7.48 -7.95 -4.65
C GLU A 14 8.00 -9.26 -5.18
N GLU A 15 8.89 -9.23 -6.17
CA GLU A 15 9.45 -10.46 -6.70
C GLU A 15 10.41 -11.10 -5.71
N ARG A 16 11.05 -10.29 -4.90
CA ARG A 16 11.99 -10.81 -3.92
C ARG A 16 11.36 -11.04 -2.57
N GLY A 17 10.11 -10.60 -2.40
CA GLY A 17 9.46 -10.74 -1.12
C GLY A 17 10.00 -9.81 -0.05
N GLU A 18 10.62 -8.72 -0.45
CA GLU A 18 11.21 -7.80 0.52
C GLU A 18 10.15 -7.01 1.24
N GLN A 19 10.36 -6.80 2.52
CA GLN A 19 9.46 -6.01 3.30
C GLN A 19 9.74 -4.54 3.09
N ILE A 20 8.69 -3.73 3.22
CA ILE A 20 8.80 -2.29 3.11
C ILE A 20 8.47 -1.71 4.46
N GLU A 21 9.38 -0.87 4.99
CA GLU A 21 9.15 -0.24 6.27
C GLU A 21 9.05 1.26 6.09
N ILE A 22 7.99 1.84 6.60
CA ILE A 22 7.74 3.26 6.53
C ILE A 22 7.25 3.69 7.90
N GLU A 23 8.08 4.33 8.69
CA GLU A 23 7.78 4.69 10.07
C GLU A 23 7.32 3.44 10.82
N GLU A 24 6.17 3.47 11.50
CA GLU A 24 5.70 2.31 12.23
C GLU A 24 5.01 1.26 11.38
N LEU A 25 4.88 1.51 10.08
CA LEU A 25 4.22 0.59 9.18
C LEU A 25 5.23 -0.37 8.54
N ARG A 26 4.92 -1.66 8.55
CA ARG A 26 5.75 -2.66 7.89
C ARG A 26 4.85 -3.48 6.97
N ILE A 27 5.23 -3.56 5.71
CA ILE A 27 4.45 -4.27 4.70
C ILE A 27 5.21 -5.53 4.32
N ASP A 28 4.56 -6.67 4.45
CA ASP A 28 5.20 -7.97 4.24
C ASP A 28 4.55 -8.70 3.07
N PRO A 29 5.14 -8.63 1.88
CA PRO A 29 4.52 -9.26 0.72
C PRO A 29 4.52 -10.78 0.78
N LEU A 30 5.43 -11.40 1.51
CA LEU A 30 5.41 -12.84 1.60
C LEU A 30 4.21 -13.34 2.38
N ASN A 31 3.79 -12.61 3.39
CA ASN A 31 2.63 -12.99 4.17
C ASN A 31 1.37 -12.25 3.75
N VAL A 32 1.47 -11.37 2.76
CA VAL A 32 0.35 -10.61 2.24
C VAL A 32 -0.34 -9.89 3.39
N GLN A 33 0.45 -9.21 4.20
CA GLN A 33 -0.06 -8.56 5.38
C GLN A 33 0.76 -7.32 5.73
N ALA A 34 0.22 -6.46 6.56
CA ALA A 34 0.91 -5.29 7.04
C ALA A 34 0.78 -5.21 8.55
N TYR A 35 1.72 -4.53 9.19
CA TYR A 35 1.80 -4.45 10.63
C TYR A 35 2.09 -3.02 11.05
N LEU A 36 1.47 -2.60 12.16
CA LEU A 36 1.72 -1.30 12.74
C LEU A 36 2.33 -1.55 14.12
N ASP A 37 3.61 -1.21 14.28
CA ASP A 37 4.34 -1.51 15.51
C ASP A 37 4.18 -2.98 15.89
N GLY A 38 4.23 -3.85 14.87
CA GLY A 38 4.18 -5.28 15.10
C GLY A 38 2.79 -5.89 15.18
N GLU A 39 1.76 -5.07 15.19
CA GLU A 39 0.40 -5.58 15.26
C GLU A 39 -0.21 -5.69 13.88
N SER A 40 -0.76 -6.85 13.54
CA SER A 40 -1.31 -7.07 12.21
C SER A 40 -2.47 -6.13 11.93
N ALA A 41 -2.49 -5.57 10.73
CA ALA A 41 -3.59 -4.73 10.30
C ALA A 41 -4.80 -5.55 9.85
N GLU A 42 -4.60 -6.86 9.66
CA GLU A 42 -5.68 -7.77 9.26
C GLU A 42 -6.31 -7.35 7.96
N LEU A 43 -5.49 -7.16 6.96
CA LEU A 43 -5.96 -6.74 5.64
C LEU A 43 -6.47 -7.92 4.84
N THR A 44 -7.48 -7.67 4.02
CA THR A 44 -7.87 -8.64 3.01
C THR A 44 -6.83 -8.60 1.89
N PRO A 45 -6.79 -9.61 1.02
CA PRO A 45 -5.83 -9.59 -0.08
C PRO A 45 -5.96 -8.36 -0.98
N THR A 46 -7.17 -7.90 -1.25
CA THR A 46 -7.34 -6.71 -2.08
C THR A 46 -6.84 -5.47 -1.38
N GLU A 47 -7.11 -5.37 -0.08
CA GLU A 47 -6.60 -4.24 0.71
C GLU A 47 -5.09 -4.25 0.74
N PHE A 48 -4.50 -5.42 0.88
CA PHE A 48 -3.05 -5.52 0.86
C PHE A 48 -2.50 -5.06 -0.49
N ARG A 49 -3.11 -5.51 -1.60
CA ARG A 49 -2.61 -5.12 -2.91
C ARG A 49 -2.71 -3.63 -3.12
N LEU A 50 -3.76 -3.01 -2.61
CA LEU A 50 -3.90 -1.56 -2.71
C LEU A 50 -2.80 -0.86 -1.93
N LEU A 51 -2.56 -1.29 -0.70
CA LEU A 51 -1.51 -0.69 0.10
C LEU A 51 -0.15 -0.87 -0.56
N TYR A 52 0.12 -2.06 -1.06
CA TYR A 52 1.40 -2.35 -1.67
C TYR A 52 1.61 -1.53 -2.94
N ALA A 53 0.56 -1.37 -3.76
CA ALA A 53 0.65 -0.55 -4.96
C ALA A 53 1.00 0.88 -4.60
N LEU A 54 0.37 1.42 -3.56
CA LEU A 54 0.67 2.77 -3.12
C LEU A 54 2.08 2.87 -2.55
N ALA A 55 2.51 1.84 -1.83
CA ALA A 55 3.83 1.87 -1.20
C ALA A 55 4.96 1.83 -2.23
N LEU A 56 4.78 1.07 -3.30
CA LEU A 56 5.79 1.02 -4.35
C LEU A 56 5.95 2.38 -5.03
N GLU A 57 4.92 3.21 -4.98
CA GLU A 57 4.94 4.53 -5.57
C GLU A 57 4.96 5.62 -4.50
N ARG A 58 5.44 5.29 -3.32
CA ARG A 58 5.28 6.23 -2.21
C ARG A 58 5.86 7.59 -2.53
N GLY A 59 5.20 8.61 -2.05
CA GLY A 59 5.58 9.99 -2.34
C GLY A 59 4.99 10.52 -3.62
N ARG A 60 4.36 9.66 -4.42
CA ARG A 60 3.75 10.06 -5.69
C ARG A 60 2.26 9.83 -5.62
N VAL A 61 1.49 10.73 -6.20
CA VAL A 61 0.04 10.56 -6.27
C VAL A 61 -0.26 9.53 -7.34
N VAL A 62 -1.05 8.52 -6.98
CA VAL A 62 -1.46 7.47 -7.91
C VAL A 62 -2.94 7.69 -8.21
N SER A 63 -3.29 7.79 -9.47
CA SER A 63 -4.66 8.07 -9.85
C SER A 63 -5.56 6.86 -9.61
N ARG A 64 -6.87 7.11 -9.57
CA ARG A 64 -7.82 6.01 -9.44
C ARG A 64 -7.71 5.05 -10.61
N ASP A 65 -7.49 5.56 -11.81
CA ASP A 65 -7.35 4.70 -12.98
C ASP A 65 -6.13 3.80 -12.86
N GLU A 66 -5.03 4.36 -12.41
CA GLU A 66 -3.83 3.56 -12.18
C GLU A 66 -4.09 2.47 -11.16
N LEU A 67 -4.77 2.81 -10.08
CA LEU A 67 -5.05 1.83 -9.05
C LEU A 67 -6.00 0.75 -9.55
N LEU A 68 -6.99 1.13 -10.34
CA LEU A 68 -7.87 0.14 -10.93
C LEU A 68 -7.09 -0.86 -11.77
N GLN A 69 -6.16 -0.36 -12.58
CA GLN A 69 -5.36 -1.24 -13.39
C GLN A 69 -4.47 -2.15 -12.57
N LYS A 70 -3.87 -1.61 -11.53
CA LYS A 70 -2.97 -2.41 -10.71
C LYS A 70 -3.72 -3.47 -9.91
N LEU A 71 -4.95 -3.18 -9.52
CA LEU A 71 -5.69 -4.12 -8.68
C LEU A 71 -6.46 -5.15 -9.51
N TRP A 72 -7.04 -4.72 -10.62
CA TRP A 72 -7.92 -5.59 -11.39
C TRP A 72 -7.59 -5.69 -12.86
N GLY A 73 -6.58 -4.98 -13.31
CA GLY A 73 -6.21 -5.00 -14.70
C GLY A 73 -7.24 -4.26 -15.52
N ARG A 74 -7.38 -4.65 -16.76
CA ARG A 74 -8.29 -3.95 -17.63
C ARG A 74 -9.67 -4.53 -17.61
N ARG A 75 -10.14 -4.96 -16.47
CA ARG A 75 -11.42 -5.52 -16.40
C ARG A 75 -12.48 -4.54 -16.61
N GLU A 76 -13.48 -4.93 -17.33
CA GLU A 76 -14.57 -4.07 -17.53
C GLU A 76 -15.49 -4.08 -16.36
N GLY A 77 -16.25 -3.06 -16.14
CA GLY A 77 -17.23 -3.03 -15.07
C GLY A 77 -16.76 -2.46 -13.77
N HIS A 78 -15.47 -2.27 -13.61
CA HIS A 78 -14.99 -1.64 -12.39
C HIS A 78 -15.13 -0.14 -12.49
N ARG A 79 -15.46 0.49 -11.39
CA ARG A 79 -15.65 1.90 -11.35
C ARG A 79 -14.74 2.55 -10.38
N ASP A 80 -14.52 3.84 -10.56
CA ASP A 80 -13.68 4.60 -9.67
C ASP A 80 -14.13 4.48 -8.24
N ARG A 81 -15.45 4.38 -8.07
CA ARG A 81 -15.98 4.30 -6.74
C ARG A 81 -15.52 3.07 -5.98
N THR A 82 -15.23 1.98 -6.69
CA THR A 82 -14.73 0.77 -6.05
C THR A 82 -13.40 1.03 -5.37
N VAL A 83 -12.53 1.79 -6.03
CA VAL A 83 -11.26 2.14 -5.42
C VAL A 83 -11.47 2.93 -4.15
N ASP A 84 -12.38 3.91 -4.18
CA ASP A 84 -12.62 4.75 -3.01
C ASP A 84 -13.10 3.93 -1.82
N VAL A 85 -13.94 2.94 -2.08
CA VAL A 85 -14.42 2.09 -1.00
C VAL A 85 -13.27 1.30 -0.37
N PHE A 86 -12.39 0.74 -1.21
CA PHE A 86 -11.27 0.00 -0.67
C PHE A 86 -10.26 0.89 0.03
N VAL A 87 -10.06 2.10 -0.47
CA VAL A 87 -9.18 3.04 0.21
C VAL A 87 -9.73 3.38 1.59
N ARG A 88 -11.04 3.58 1.68
CA ARG A 88 -11.63 3.90 2.97
C ARG A 88 -11.44 2.75 3.96
N LYS A 89 -11.69 1.53 3.51
CA LYS A 89 -11.52 0.38 4.39
C LYS A 89 -10.08 0.20 4.82
N LEU A 90 -9.16 0.33 3.88
CA LEU A 90 -7.75 0.20 4.16
C LEU A 90 -7.30 1.28 5.13
N ARG A 91 -7.68 2.52 4.85
CA ARG A 91 -7.27 3.64 5.71
C ARG A 91 -7.77 3.44 7.13
N ASP A 92 -9.01 2.97 7.25
CA ASP A 92 -9.58 2.76 8.57
C ASP A 92 -8.79 1.71 9.36
N LYS A 93 -8.42 0.62 8.71
CA LYS A 93 -7.66 -0.41 9.40
C LYS A 93 -6.28 0.06 9.78
N ILE A 94 -5.61 0.76 8.90
CA ILE A 94 -4.27 1.25 9.17
C ILE A 94 -4.29 2.33 10.24
N ASP A 95 -5.15 3.32 10.08
CA ASP A 95 -5.14 4.45 11.00
C ASP A 95 -5.55 4.06 12.41
N ARG A 96 -6.43 3.06 12.51
CA ARG A 96 -6.87 2.65 13.84
C ARG A 96 -5.71 2.09 14.65
N LYS A 97 -4.78 1.43 14.00
CA LYS A 97 -3.69 0.79 14.71
C LYS A 97 -2.39 1.57 14.69
N ALA A 98 -2.27 2.54 13.81
CA ALA A 98 -1.03 3.33 13.73
C ALA A 98 -1.01 4.35 14.86
N PRO A 99 0.01 4.31 15.71
CA PRO A 99 0.00 5.21 16.87
C PRO A 99 0.44 6.63 16.55
N ARG A 100 1.27 6.82 15.53
CA ARG A 100 1.88 8.12 15.34
C ARG A 100 1.62 8.80 14.02
N HIS A 101 1.19 8.06 13.01
CA HIS A 101 1.08 8.64 11.67
C HIS A 101 -0.20 8.24 10.98
N THR A 102 -0.64 9.07 10.03
CA THR A 102 -1.56 8.63 9.00
C THR A 102 -0.74 8.36 7.76
N PHE A 103 -1.15 7.41 6.94
CA PHE A 103 -0.32 6.97 5.83
C PHE A 103 -0.90 7.22 4.45
N ILE A 104 -2.21 7.20 4.29
CA ILE A 104 -2.79 7.34 2.97
C ILE A 104 -3.45 8.69 2.86
N GLN A 105 -2.91 9.53 2.00
CA GLN A 105 -3.38 10.90 1.84
C GLN A 105 -4.20 11.01 0.58
N THR A 106 -5.29 11.77 0.64
CA THR A 106 -6.14 11.99 -0.51
C THR A 106 -5.71 13.26 -1.22
N ARG A 107 -5.59 13.17 -2.55
CA ARG A 107 -5.42 14.36 -3.36
C ARG A 107 -6.70 14.51 -4.14
N TYR A 108 -7.56 15.38 -3.69
CA TYR A 108 -8.90 15.51 -4.22
C TYR A 108 -8.88 15.80 -5.71
N GLY A 109 -9.67 15.03 -6.46
CA GLY A 109 -9.72 15.19 -7.89
C GLY A 109 -8.59 14.52 -8.64
N VAL A 110 -7.62 13.93 -7.94
CA VAL A 110 -6.47 13.32 -8.60
C VAL A 110 -6.31 11.86 -8.21
N GLY A 111 -6.20 11.56 -6.92
CA GLY A 111 -5.98 10.18 -6.49
C GLY A 111 -5.50 10.12 -5.05
N TYR A 112 -4.63 9.16 -4.80
CA TYR A 112 -4.15 8.88 -3.44
C TYR A 112 -2.64 8.75 -3.44
N LYS A 113 -2.06 9.02 -2.28
CA LYS A 113 -0.62 8.97 -2.13
C LYS A 113 -0.28 8.34 -0.79
N LEU A 114 0.73 7.49 -0.77
CA LEU A 114 1.22 6.97 0.50
C LEU A 114 2.37 7.83 0.97
N GLU A 115 2.13 8.54 2.06
CA GLU A 115 3.12 9.40 2.64
C GLU A 115 2.80 9.58 4.11
N PRO A 116 3.70 9.17 5.02
CA PRO A 116 3.39 9.29 6.44
C PRO A 116 3.32 10.75 6.86
N GLU A 117 2.29 11.07 7.63
CA GLU A 117 2.15 12.41 8.19
C GLU A 117 1.83 12.24 9.66
N PRO A 118 2.42 13.05 10.55
CA PRO A 118 2.16 12.90 11.97
C PRO A 118 0.70 13.11 12.29
N LYS A 119 0.19 12.33 13.21
CA LYS A 119 -1.16 12.55 13.69
C LYS A 119 -1.20 13.83 14.51
N PRO A 120 -2.32 14.56 14.46
CA PRO A 120 -2.43 15.79 15.22
C PRO A 120 -2.46 15.58 16.72
#